data_45f34bc40b1b4b793cd5d7c409d1bcfd
#
_entry.id   45f34bc40b1b4b793cd5d7c409d1bcfd
#
_cell.length_a   1.000
_cell.length_b   1.000
_cell.length_c   1.000
_cell.angle_alpha   90.00
_cell.angle_beta   90.00
_cell.angle_gamma   90.00
#
_symmetry.space_group_name_H-M   'P 1'
#
loop_
_entity.id
_entity.type
_entity.pdbx_description
1 polymer ?
#
loop_
_entity_poly.entity_id
_entity_poly.type
_entity_poly.pdbx_seq_one_letter_code
_entity_poly.pdbx_strand_id
1 'polypeptide(L)'
;MIFFIFIAPVNAQLKPKTLVMNPFWRQIIIHSILPKQTKEYSSFQFAKAFRRLRIGVSNAIKEIFLIASGVASAAFGLESFLLPNKFIDGGATGISLLTAEITSIPIYYLLILINLPFIFLAFRVVNKTFAIKTAIAIITLALCVALIHLPEITHDKLLVAVFGGFFLGAGIGLSVRGGAVIDGTEVLAIFLSRKLSTTIGDVIIIVNIIIFSFAAYLLSIEAALYSMITYLAASKTLDFVIEGIEEYTGVTIISPRFEEISRMIVNDMGRGVTIYQGKGGHGKTGEKAEIDIIYTVITRLELSKLNAELEKIDSKAFVVMSSVKDIKGGLIKKHALKH
;
A
#
# COMPACT_ATOMS: atom_id res chain seq x y z
N MET A 1 -30.21 8.13 -4.55
CA MET A 1 -30.59 9.45 -3.98
C MET A 1 -29.33 10.08 -3.41
N ILE A 2 -28.63 10.87 -4.25
CA ILE A 2 -27.28 11.41 -4.02
C ILE A 2 -27.43 12.68 -3.19
N PHE A 3 -26.87 12.71 -1.97
CA PHE A 3 -26.81 13.90 -1.15
C PHE A 3 -25.65 14.81 -1.63
N PHE A 4 -25.98 15.87 -2.34
CA PHE A 4 -25.12 17.02 -2.54
C PHE A 4 -24.96 17.77 -1.22
N ILE A 5 -23.74 17.82 -0.68
CA ILE A 5 -23.40 18.74 0.41
C ILE A 5 -22.59 19.90 -0.18
N PHE A 6 -23.20 21.08 -0.16
CA PHE A 6 -22.60 22.36 -0.53
C PHE A 6 -21.31 22.60 0.26
N ILE A 7 -20.20 22.82 -0.43
CA ILE A 7 -18.96 23.38 0.10
C ILE A 7 -19.07 24.90 0.01
N ALA A 8 -19.27 25.55 1.14
CA ALA A 8 -19.15 27.00 1.23
C ALA A 8 -17.69 27.41 1.48
N PRO A 9 -17.20 28.54 0.90
CA PRO A 9 -15.81 28.96 1.04
C PRO A 9 -15.51 29.45 2.46
N VAL A 10 -14.31 29.09 2.92
CA VAL A 10 -13.74 29.49 4.22
C VAL A 10 -13.28 30.96 4.09
N ASN A 11 -14.10 31.90 4.45
CA ASN A 11 -13.73 33.23 4.97
C ASN A 11 -14.99 34.01 5.35
N ALA A 12 -15.47 33.78 6.56
CA ALA A 12 -16.36 34.73 7.24
C ALA A 12 -16.23 34.48 8.74
N GLN A 13 -15.95 35.53 9.50
CA GLN A 13 -16.04 35.54 10.96
C GLN A 13 -17.47 35.14 11.36
N LEU A 14 -17.64 33.84 11.65
CA LEU A 14 -18.92 33.29 12.09
C LEU A 14 -18.97 33.30 13.62
N LYS A 15 -19.83 34.18 14.17
CA LYS A 15 -20.43 33.98 15.50
C LYS A 15 -20.90 32.50 15.58
N PRO A 16 -20.78 31.82 16.73
CA PRO A 16 -21.13 30.41 16.85
C PRO A 16 -22.64 30.23 16.60
N LYS A 17 -23.04 29.99 15.36
CA LYS A 17 -24.35 29.42 15.07
C LYS A 17 -24.35 28.03 15.75
N THR A 18 -25.25 27.89 16.72
CA THR A 18 -25.58 26.59 17.30
C THR A 18 -25.84 25.60 16.14
N LEU A 19 -24.95 24.64 15.93
CA LEU A 19 -25.13 23.60 14.95
C LEU A 19 -26.36 22.79 15.41
N VAL A 20 -27.53 23.08 14.81
CA VAL A 20 -28.74 22.29 15.00
C VAL A 20 -28.51 20.96 14.29
N MET A 21 -27.84 20.04 14.98
CA MET A 21 -27.58 18.71 14.49
C MET A 21 -28.85 17.87 14.65
N ASN A 22 -29.19 17.08 13.63
CA ASN A 22 -30.32 16.15 13.69
C ASN A 22 -30.25 15.30 14.97
N PRO A 23 -31.34 15.16 15.75
CA PRO A 23 -31.40 14.43 17.02
C PRO A 23 -30.84 13.01 16.93
N PHE A 24 -31.01 12.33 15.80
CA PHE A 24 -30.51 10.99 15.53
C PHE A 24 -28.96 10.91 15.60
N TRP A 25 -28.25 11.80 14.91
CA TRP A 25 -26.80 11.86 14.95
C TRP A 25 -26.26 12.27 16.32
N ARG A 26 -27.01 13.12 17.03
CA ARG A 26 -26.66 13.54 18.39
C ARG A 26 -26.67 12.34 19.34
N GLN A 27 -27.66 11.45 19.27
CA GLN A 27 -27.74 10.25 20.11
C GLN A 27 -26.63 9.26 19.80
N ILE A 28 -26.31 9.02 18.52
CA ILE A 28 -25.21 8.11 18.13
C ILE A 28 -23.88 8.61 18.66
N ILE A 29 -23.59 9.91 18.56
CA ILE A 29 -22.33 10.50 19.04
C ILE A 29 -22.21 10.38 20.56
N ILE A 30 -23.30 10.62 21.30
CA ILE A 30 -23.32 10.51 22.75
C ILE A 30 -23.07 9.06 23.18
N HIS A 31 -23.69 8.09 22.52
CA HIS A 31 -23.60 6.69 22.92
C HIS A 31 -22.30 5.99 22.49
N SER A 32 -21.73 6.38 21.34
CA SER A 32 -20.62 5.63 20.72
C SER A 32 -19.26 6.29 20.86
N ILE A 33 -19.15 7.60 21.09
CA ILE A 33 -17.88 8.33 20.95
C ILE A 33 -17.55 9.18 22.17
N LEU A 34 -18.54 9.72 22.85
CA LEU A 34 -18.31 10.57 24.01
C LEU A 34 -18.23 9.73 25.28
N PRO A 35 -17.25 9.99 26.18
CA PRO A 35 -17.17 9.32 27.48
C PRO A 35 -18.42 9.65 28.29
N LYS A 36 -18.98 8.65 28.99
CA LYS A 36 -20.15 8.85 29.88
C LYS A 36 -19.79 9.89 30.96
N GLN A 37 -20.28 11.10 30.82
CA GLN A 37 -20.13 12.17 31.79
C GLN A 37 -21.52 12.64 32.27
N THR A 38 -21.57 13.07 33.52
CA THR A 38 -22.79 13.62 34.16
C THR A 38 -23.06 15.08 33.82
N LYS A 39 -22.17 15.76 33.07
CA LYS A 39 -22.28 17.16 32.65
C LYS A 39 -22.65 17.29 31.16
N GLU A 40 -23.36 18.35 30.80
CA GLU A 40 -23.68 18.68 29.42
C GLU A 40 -22.40 18.84 28.57
N TYR A 41 -22.42 18.22 27.39
CA TYR A 41 -21.30 18.28 26.43
C TYR A 41 -21.24 19.64 25.73
N SER A 42 -20.05 20.22 25.60
CA SER A 42 -19.87 21.47 24.89
C SER A 42 -20.04 21.27 23.37
N SER A 43 -20.45 22.32 22.66
CA SER A 43 -20.56 22.34 21.18
C SER A 43 -19.24 21.95 20.50
N PHE A 44 -18.11 22.29 21.10
CA PHE A 44 -16.77 21.92 20.61
C PHE A 44 -16.52 20.40 20.72
N GLN A 45 -16.92 19.77 21.80
CA GLN A 45 -16.79 18.30 21.98
C GLN A 45 -17.63 17.54 20.94
N PHE A 46 -18.84 18.02 20.67
CA PHE A 46 -19.68 17.47 19.61
C PHE A 46 -19.07 17.65 18.22
N ALA A 47 -18.56 18.82 17.88
CA ALA A 47 -17.91 19.06 16.59
C ALA A 47 -16.68 18.16 16.39
N LYS A 48 -15.87 18.00 17.45
CA LYS A 48 -14.69 17.10 17.43
C LYS A 48 -15.10 15.64 17.28
N ALA A 49 -16.13 15.19 17.99
CA ALA A 49 -16.64 13.83 17.90
C ALA A 49 -17.25 13.54 16.51
N PHE A 50 -18.04 14.47 15.98
CA PHE A 50 -18.60 14.36 14.63
C PHE A 50 -17.51 14.28 13.54
N ARG A 51 -16.47 15.11 13.65
CA ARG A 51 -15.33 15.05 12.73
C ARG A 51 -14.62 13.69 12.80
N ARG A 52 -14.42 13.14 13.99
CA ARG A 52 -13.82 11.81 14.18
C ARG A 52 -14.69 10.71 13.55
N LEU A 53 -16.00 10.78 13.77
CA LEU A 53 -16.96 9.84 13.19
C LEU A 53 -16.94 9.90 11.65
N ARG A 54 -17.00 11.10 11.08
CA ARG A 54 -16.95 11.31 9.63
C ARG A 54 -15.65 10.76 9.03
N ILE A 55 -14.51 10.99 9.66
CA ILE A 55 -13.22 10.45 9.22
C ILE A 55 -13.22 8.92 9.32
N GLY A 56 -13.72 8.35 10.42
CA GLY A 56 -13.81 6.91 10.62
C GLY A 56 -14.68 6.22 9.56
N VAL A 57 -15.86 6.76 9.31
CA VAL A 57 -16.79 6.24 8.27
C VAL A 57 -16.18 6.36 6.88
N SER A 58 -15.58 7.51 6.55
CA SER A 58 -14.91 7.70 5.25
C SER A 58 -13.77 6.71 5.04
N ASN A 59 -12.98 6.45 6.09
CA ASN A 59 -11.89 5.46 6.01
C ASN A 59 -12.45 4.04 5.87
N ALA A 60 -13.49 3.68 6.64
CA ALA A 60 -14.12 2.36 6.53
C ALA A 60 -14.70 2.11 5.12
N ILE A 61 -15.34 3.11 4.52
CA ILE A 61 -15.84 2.99 3.13
C ILE A 61 -14.70 2.79 2.15
N LYS A 62 -13.58 3.53 2.29
CA LYS A 62 -12.40 3.37 1.44
C LYS A 62 -11.78 1.98 1.60
N GLU A 63 -11.65 1.48 2.83
CA GLU A 63 -11.12 0.14 3.11
C GLU A 63 -11.99 -0.95 2.49
N ILE A 64 -13.32 -0.87 2.67
CA ILE A 64 -14.27 -1.81 2.06
C ILE A 64 -14.18 -1.78 0.53
N PHE A 65 -14.13 -0.58 -0.06
CA PHE A 65 -13.99 -0.43 -1.51
C PHE A 65 -12.69 -1.04 -2.03
N LEU A 66 -11.57 -0.81 -1.34
CA LEU A 66 -10.27 -1.36 -1.71
C LEU A 66 -10.27 -2.90 -1.61
N ILE A 67 -10.81 -3.46 -0.52
CA ILE A 67 -10.91 -4.92 -0.35
C ILE A 67 -11.81 -5.53 -1.43
N ALA A 68 -12.97 -4.95 -1.66
CA ALA A 68 -13.91 -5.45 -2.68
C ALA A 68 -13.30 -5.41 -4.09
N SER A 69 -12.64 -4.30 -4.46
CA SER A 69 -11.93 -4.19 -5.74
C SER A 69 -10.75 -5.16 -5.82
N GLY A 70 -10.05 -5.40 -4.70
CA GLY A 70 -8.98 -6.37 -4.60
C GLY A 70 -9.46 -7.80 -4.81
N VAL A 71 -10.54 -8.19 -4.14
CA VAL A 71 -11.17 -9.51 -4.31
C VAL A 71 -11.66 -9.70 -5.75
N ALA A 72 -12.31 -8.68 -6.34
CA ALA A 72 -12.77 -8.75 -7.73
C ALA A 72 -11.61 -8.94 -8.73
N SER A 73 -10.51 -8.20 -8.55
CA SER A 73 -9.31 -8.35 -9.39
C SER A 73 -8.67 -9.73 -9.23
N ALA A 74 -8.54 -10.24 -8.00
CA ALA A 74 -7.97 -11.56 -7.74
C ALA A 74 -8.86 -12.68 -8.30
N ALA A 75 -10.19 -12.59 -8.12
CA ALA A 75 -11.13 -13.55 -8.69
C ALA A 75 -11.04 -13.58 -10.23
N PHE A 76 -10.92 -12.40 -10.85
CA PHE A 76 -10.74 -12.30 -12.31
C PHE A 76 -9.43 -12.96 -12.76
N GLY A 77 -8.32 -12.71 -12.07
CA GLY A 77 -7.03 -13.35 -12.37
C GLY A 77 -7.08 -14.87 -12.23
N LEU A 78 -7.74 -15.37 -11.17
CA LEU A 78 -7.90 -16.80 -10.94
C LEU A 78 -8.80 -17.44 -11.99
N GLU A 79 -10.02 -16.95 -12.18
CA GLU A 79 -11.04 -17.57 -13.03
C GLU A 79 -10.74 -17.46 -14.52
N SER A 80 -10.29 -16.29 -14.99
CA SER A 80 -10.11 -16.04 -16.42
C SER A 80 -8.74 -16.44 -16.96
N PHE A 81 -7.74 -16.65 -16.10
CA PHE A 81 -6.38 -16.96 -16.54
C PHE A 81 -5.83 -18.22 -15.90
N LEU A 82 -5.72 -18.29 -14.57
CA LEU A 82 -4.93 -19.32 -13.90
C LEU A 82 -5.63 -20.68 -13.87
N LEU A 83 -6.89 -20.72 -13.44
CA LEU A 83 -7.65 -21.97 -13.28
C LEU A 83 -7.84 -22.73 -14.60
N PRO A 84 -8.27 -22.07 -15.72
CA PRO A 84 -8.47 -22.79 -16.98
C PRO A 84 -7.17 -23.37 -17.53
N ASN A 85 -6.04 -22.70 -17.27
CA ASN A 85 -4.75 -23.09 -17.79
C ASN A 85 -3.89 -23.90 -16.79
N LYS A 86 -4.44 -24.26 -15.61
CA LYS A 86 -3.79 -25.06 -14.57
C LYS A 86 -2.48 -24.46 -14.06
N PHE A 87 -2.41 -23.13 -14.05
CA PHE A 87 -1.25 -22.42 -13.55
C PHE A 87 -1.39 -22.19 -12.05
N ILE A 88 -0.26 -22.25 -11.38
CA ILE A 88 -0.16 -22.10 -9.93
C ILE A 88 0.44 -20.74 -9.64
N ASP A 89 -0.02 -20.11 -8.58
CA ASP A 89 0.61 -18.92 -8.00
C ASP A 89 1.48 -19.32 -6.80
N GLY A 90 2.03 -18.33 -6.13
CA GLY A 90 2.69 -18.52 -4.83
C GLY A 90 1.70 -18.59 -3.68
N GLY A 91 2.22 -18.82 -2.50
CA GLY A 91 1.48 -18.67 -1.26
C GLY A 91 0.42 -19.73 -0.99
N ALA A 92 -0.53 -19.39 -0.13
CA ALA A 92 -1.66 -20.27 0.21
C ALA A 92 -2.60 -20.48 -0.97
N THR A 93 -2.74 -19.47 -1.82
CA THR A 93 -3.47 -19.58 -3.09
C THR A 93 -2.81 -20.59 -4.00
N GLY A 94 -1.48 -20.56 -4.12
CA GLY A 94 -0.71 -21.55 -4.90
C GLY A 94 -0.84 -22.97 -4.36
N ILE A 95 -0.78 -23.16 -3.05
CA ILE A 95 -1.04 -24.45 -2.41
C ILE A 95 -2.46 -24.92 -2.71
N SER A 96 -3.44 -24.01 -2.70
CA SER A 96 -4.84 -24.33 -3.01
C SER A 96 -5.01 -24.76 -4.46
N LEU A 97 -4.39 -24.07 -5.41
CA LEU A 97 -4.40 -24.40 -6.84
C LEU A 97 -3.74 -25.77 -7.09
N LEU A 98 -2.55 -26.00 -6.53
CA LEU A 98 -1.83 -27.26 -6.65
C LEU A 98 -2.63 -28.42 -6.08
N THR A 99 -3.22 -28.23 -4.91
CA THR A 99 -4.05 -29.27 -4.26
C THR A 99 -5.32 -29.55 -5.06
N ALA A 100 -5.97 -28.53 -5.62
CA ALA A 100 -7.15 -28.67 -6.45
C ALA A 100 -6.85 -29.52 -7.70
N GLU A 101 -5.72 -29.25 -8.36
CA GLU A 101 -5.31 -29.98 -9.57
C GLU A 101 -5.05 -31.46 -9.30
N ILE A 102 -4.44 -31.80 -8.14
CA ILE A 102 -4.11 -33.18 -7.79
C ILE A 102 -5.31 -33.97 -7.26
N THR A 103 -6.17 -33.31 -6.46
CA THR A 103 -7.27 -33.96 -5.73
C THR A 103 -8.61 -33.84 -6.41
N SER A 104 -8.74 -32.98 -7.41
CA SER A 104 -10.02 -32.59 -8.05
C SER A 104 -11.03 -31.98 -7.08
N ILE A 105 -10.60 -31.54 -5.89
CA ILE A 105 -11.45 -30.82 -4.95
C ILE A 105 -11.61 -29.39 -5.47
N PRO A 106 -12.84 -28.84 -5.52
CA PRO A 106 -13.04 -27.48 -5.96
C PRO A 106 -12.23 -26.47 -5.16
N ILE A 107 -11.55 -25.56 -5.87
CA ILE A 107 -10.61 -24.60 -5.28
C ILE A 107 -11.22 -23.73 -4.19
N TYR A 108 -12.49 -23.35 -4.30
CA TYR A 108 -13.14 -22.47 -3.33
C TYR A 108 -13.19 -23.08 -1.92
N TYR A 109 -13.26 -24.40 -1.76
CA TYR A 109 -13.14 -25.06 -0.47
C TYR A 109 -11.69 -24.99 0.04
N LEU A 110 -10.72 -25.21 -0.84
CA LEU A 110 -9.30 -25.21 -0.50
C LEU A 110 -8.79 -23.83 -0.14
N LEU A 111 -9.26 -22.77 -0.82
CA LEU A 111 -8.95 -21.40 -0.47
C LEU A 111 -9.32 -21.08 1.00
N ILE A 112 -10.46 -21.54 1.47
CA ILE A 112 -10.87 -21.33 2.85
C ILE A 112 -10.05 -22.23 3.79
N LEU A 113 -9.97 -23.53 3.50
CA LEU A 113 -9.36 -24.53 4.39
C LEU A 113 -7.88 -24.27 4.61
N ILE A 114 -7.13 -24.00 3.53
CA ILE A 114 -5.67 -23.77 3.59
C ILE A 114 -5.34 -22.43 4.24
N ASN A 115 -6.22 -21.42 4.08
CA ASN A 115 -6.02 -20.12 4.72
C ASN A 115 -6.48 -20.08 6.20
N LEU A 116 -7.25 -21.04 6.67
CA LEU A 116 -7.80 -21.06 8.03
C LEU A 116 -6.73 -20.97 9.14
N PRO A 117 -5.61 -21.73 9.12
CA PRO A 117 -4.55 -21.59 10.11
C PRO A 117 -3.89 -20.22 10.06
N PHE A 118 -3.75 -19.58 8.91
CA PHE A 118 -3.17 -18.26 8.77
C PHE A 118 -4.10 -17.15 9.28
N ILE A 119 -5.42 -17.29 9.08
CA ILE A 119 -6.42 -16.39 9.68
C ILE A 119 -6.32 -16.46 11.20
N PHE A 120 -6.21 -17.66 11.77
CA PHE A 120 -6.02 -17.82 13.22
C PHE A 120 -4.70 -17.19 13.70
N LEU A 121 -3.62 -17.36 12.93
CA LEU A 121 -2.34 -16.73 13.22
C LEU A 121 -2.44 -15.20 13.19
N ALA A 122 -3.20 -14.63 12.26
CA ALA A 122 -3.41 -13.19 12.14
C ALA A 122 -4.04 -12.57 13.40
N PHE A 123 -4.94 -13.29 14.08
CA PHE A 123 -5.49 -12.85 15.37
C PHE A 123 -4.44 -12.66 16.45
N ARG A 124 -3.35 -13.47 16.42
CA ARG A 124 -2.29 -13.42 17.41
C ARG A 124 -1.14 -12.49 17.04
N VAL A 125 -0.81 -12.41 15.75
CA VAL A 125 0.40 -11.73 15.28
C VAL A 125 0.15 -10.27 14.90
N VAL A 126 -1.04 -9.97 14.36
CA VAL A 126 -1.39 -8.62 13.90
C VAL A 126 -2.43 -8.00 14.85
N ASN A 127 -3.69 -8.17 14.59
CA ASN A 127 -4.79 -7.74 15.46
C ASN A 127 -6.14 -8.34 15.02
N LYS A 128 -7.16 -8.24 15.90
CA LYS A 128 -8.50 -8.80 15.64
C LYS A 128 -9.19 -8.20 14.41
N THR A 129 -9.09 -6.89 14.22
CA THR A 129 -9.74 -6.20 13.11
C THR A 129 -9.17 -6.64 11.76
N PHE A 130 -7.85 -6.73 11.67
CA PHE A 130 -7.17 -7.25 10.48
C PHE A 130 -7.57 -8.68 10.18
N ALA A 131 -7.55 -9.57 11.19
CA ALA A 131 -7.89 -10.98 11.02
C ALA A 131 -9.35 -11.18 10.56
N ILE A 132 -10.31 -10.39 11.09
CA ILE A 132 -11.71 -10.43 10.65
C ILE A 132 -11.85 -9.95 9.21
N LYS A 133 -11.21 -8.84 8.83
CA LYS A 133 -11.21 -8.35 7.45
C LYS A 133 -10.61 -9.36 6.49
N THR A 134 -9.49 -9.97 6.86
CA THR A 134 -8.82 -11.04 6.11
C THR A 134 -9.75 -12.25 5.93
N ALA A 135 -10.41 -12.71 6.99
CA ALA A 135 -11.36 -13.81 6.90
C ALA A 135 -12.52 -13.48 5.93
N ILE A 136 -13.10 -12.28 6.04
CA ILE A 136 -14.14 -11.82 5.14
C ILE A 136 -13.63 -11.75 3.69
N ALA A 137 -12.44 -11.22 3.46
CA ALA A 137 -11.86 -11.11 2.12
C ALA A 137 -11.63 -12.47 1.48
N ILE A 138 -11.05 -13.44 2.21
CA ILE A 138 -10.82 -14.81 1.72
C ILE A 138 -12.14 -15.54 1.45
N ILE A 139 -13.13 -15.43 2.34
CA ILE A 139 -14.44 -16.02 2.13
C ILE A 139 -15.13 -15.41 0.90
N THR A 140 -15.05 -14.08 0.75
CA THR A 140 -15.62 -13.39 -0.41
C THR A 140 -14.92 -13.82 -1.70
N LEU A 141 -13.59 -13.96 -1.71
CA LEU A 141 -12.85 -14.49 -2.86
C LEU A 141 -13.32 -15.90 -3.21
N ALA A 142 -13.41 -16.79 -2.23
CA ALA A 142 -13.87 -18.15 -2.43
C ALA A 142 -15.31 -18.19 -2.98
N LEU A 143 -16.20 -17.32 -2.49
CA LEU A 143 -17.56 -17.20 -3.01
C LEU A 143 -17.61 -16.65 -4.44
N CYS A 144 -16.75 -15.66 -4.77
CA CYS A 144 -16.63 -15.16 -6.14
C CYS A 144 -16.23 -16.29 -7.10
N VAL A 145 -15.18 -17.05 -6.74
CA VAL A 145 -14.71 -18.19 -7.54
C VAL A 145 -15.74 -19.33 -7.62
N ALA A 146 -16.56 -19.51 -6.58
CA ALA A 146 -17.62 -20.55 -6.59
C ALA A 146 -18.85 -20.17 -7.44
N LEU A 147 -19.20 -18.88 -7.51
CA LEU A 147 -20.47 -18.41 -8.06
C LEU A 147 -20.33 -17.69 -9.40
N ILE A 148 -19.18 -17.04 -9.65
CA ILE A 148 -18.96 -16.21 -10.82
C ILE A 148 -18.04 -16.98 -11.77
N HIS A 149 -18.63 -17.59 -12.80
CA HIS A 149 -17.86 -18.25 -13.84
C HIS A 149 -17.50 -17.24 -14.93
N LEU A 150 -16.26 -16.79 -14.92
CA LEU A 150 -15.77 -15.84 -15.93
C LEU A 150 -15.21 -16.57 -17.15
N PRO A 151 -15.34 -16.00 -18.35
CA PRO A 151 -14.81 -16.63 -19.54
C PRO A 151 -13.28 -16.68 -19.51
N GLU A 152 -12.72 -17.74 -20.04
CA GLU A 152 -11.30 -17.81 -20.34
C GLU A 152 -10.95 -16.81 -21.44
N ILE A 153 -9.90 -16.02 -21.22
CA ILE A 153 -9.54 -14.93 -22.15
C ILE A 153 -8.51 -15.40 -23.17
N THR A 154 -7.57 -16.26 -22.77
CA THR A 154 -6.49 -16.71 -23.65
C THR A 154 -5.91 -18.04 -23.20
N HIS A 155 -5.43 -18.83 -24.17
CA HIS A 155 -4.68 -20.06 -23.92
C HIS A 155 -3.17 -19.87 -24.10
N ASP A 156 -2.72 -18.65 -24.47
CA ASP A 156 -1.28 -18.37 -24.54
C ASP A 156 -0.67 -18.39 -23.16
N LYS A 157 0.20 -19.35 -22.90
CA LYS A 157 0.79 -19.62 -21.58
C LYS A 157 1.52 -18.43 -20.97
N LEU A 158 2.21 -17.63 -21.83
CA LEU A 158 2.94 -16.46 -21.36
C LEU A 158 1.98 -15.33 -20.99
N LEU A 159 0.94 -15.09 -21.81
CA LEU A 159 -0.08 -14.10 -21.49
C LEU A 159 -0.85 -14.49 -20.22
N VAL A 160 -1.20 -15.76 -20.08
CA VAL A 160 -1.83 -16.29 -18.85
C VAL A 160 -0.96 -16.02 -17.63
N ALA A 161 0.33 -16.34 -17.68
CA ALA A 161 1.25 -16.15 -16.56
C ALA A 161 1.37 -14.66 -16.19
N VAL A 162 1.59 -13.80 -17.19
CA VAL A 162 1.80 -12.36 -16.94
C VAL A 162 0.53 -11.67 -16.48
N PHE A 163 -0.59 -11.83 -17.21
CA PHE A 163 -1.84 -11.12 -16.87
C PHE A 163 -2.56 -11.76 -15.69
N GLY A 164 -2.54 -13.08 -15.55
CA GLY A 164 -3.06 -13.76 -14.36
C GLY A 164 -2.33 -13.28 -13.10
N GLY A 165 -0.99 -13.24 -13.15
CA GLY A 165 -0.17 -12.67 -12.07
C GLY A 165 -0.45 -11.19 -11.82
N PHE A 166 -0.60 -10.38 -12.88
CA PHE A 166 -0.93 -8.96 -12.76
C PHE A 166 -2.24 -8.73 -12.01
N PHE A 167 -3.33 -9.37 -12.41
CA PHE A 167 -4.64 -9.19 -11.76
C PHE A 167 -4.66 -9.75 -10.33
N LEU A 168 -3.98 -10.86 -10.10
CA LEU A 168 -3.86 -11.44 -8.77
C LEU A 168 -3.03 -10.53 -7.85
N GLY A 169 -1.88 -10.07 -8.29
CA GLY A 169 -1.01 -9.15 -7.54
C GLY A 169 -1.69 -7.80 -7.27
N ALA A 170 -2.44 -7.27 -8.24
CA ALA A 170 -3.25 -6.07 -8.03
C ALA A 170 -4.34 -6.33 -6.96
N GLY A 171 -4.97 -7.49 -7.01
CA GLY A 171 -5.98 -7.91 -6.03
C GLY A 171 -5.43 -7.99 -4.61
N ILE A 172 -4.27 -8.65 -4.45
CA ILE A 172 -3.58 -8.74 -3.15
C ILE A 172 -3.20 -7.33 -2.67
N GLY A 173 -2.57 -6.52 -3.52
CA GLY A 173 -2.10 -5.17 -3.17
C GLY A 173 -3.23 -4.22 -2.76
N LEU A 174 -4.36 -4.24 -3.46
CA LEU A 174 -5.55 -3.46 -3.09
C LEU A 174 -6.12 -3.91 -1.75
N SER A 175 -6.17 -5.22 -1.50
CA SER A 175 -6.65 -5.78 -0.23
C SER A 175 -5.75 -5.38 0.94
N VAL A 176 -4.44 -5.42 0.77
CA VAL A 176 -3.45 -4.97 1.76
C VAL A 176 -3.63 -3.48 2.07
N ARG A 177 -3.83 -2.63 1.07
CA ARG A 177 -4.16 -1.21 1.27
C ARG A 177 -5.50 -0.99 1.98
N GLY A 178 -6.45 -1.92 1.84
CA GLY A 178 -7.70 -1.96 2.58
C GLY A 178 -7.57 -2.48 4.01
N GLY A 179 -6.38 -2.94 4.41
CA GLY A 179 -6.11 -3.48 5.73
C GLY A 179 -6.57 -4.92 5.91
N ALA A 180 -6.51 -5.73 4.85
CA ALA A 180 -6.74 -7.18 4.83
C ALA A 180 -5.73 -7.84 3.90
N VAL A 181 -5.58 -9.16 3.98
CA VAL A 181 -4.90 -9.98 2.97
C VAL A 181 -5.86 -11.01 2.41
N ILE A 182 -5.65 -11.44 1.19
CA ILE A 182 -6.39 -12.53 0.55
C ILE A 182 -5.55 -13.80 0.36
N ASP A 183 -4.26 -13.71 0.72
CA ASP A 183 -3.36 -14.85 0.83
C ASP A 183 -2.75 -14.91 2.24
N GLY A 184 -2.86 -16.08 2.87
CA GLY A 184 -2.46 -16.25 4.28
C GLY A 184 -0.95 -16.33 4.49
N THR A 185 -0.16 -16.61 3.46
CA THR A 185 1.30 -16.75 3.62
C THR A 185 1.98 -15.46 3.98
N GLU A 186 1.40 -14.31 3.66
CA GLU A 186 1.89 -13.00 4.11
C GLU A 186 1.86 -12.90 5.65
N VAL A 187 0.81 -13.42 6.28
CA VAL A 187 0.71 -13.48 7.75
C VAL A 187 1.78 -14.41 8.33
N LEU A 188 1.98 -15.56 7.68
CA LEU A 188 3.05 -16.49 8.06
C LEU A 188 4.43 -15.84 7.94
N ALA A 189 4.67 -15.10 6.86
CA ALA A 189 5.92 -14.42 6.62
C ALA A 189 6.19 -13.34 7.67
N ILE A 190 5.17 -12.55 8.07
CA ILE A 190 5.27 -11.59 9.16
C ILE A 190 5.61 -12.30 10.50
N PHE A 191 4.99 -13.42 10.77
CA PHE A 191 5.25 -14.19 11.99
C PHE A 191 6.67 -14.74 12.04
N LEU A 192 7.10 -15.41 10.97
CA LEU A 192 8.41 -16.03 10.90
C LEU A 192 9.55 -15.00 10.85
N SER A 193 9.37 -13.90 10.13
CA SER A 193 10.38 -12.83 10.08
C SER A 193 10.68 -12.26 11.45
N ARG A 194 9.64 -12.04 12.28
CA ARG A 194 9.82 -11.58 13.67
C ARG A 194 10.50 -12.62 14.57
N LYS A 195 10.24 -13.91 14.35
CA LYS A 195 10.78 -15.00 15.17
C LYS A 195 12.21 -15.38 14.79
N LEU A 196 12.53 -15.33 13.49
CA LEU A 196 13.82 -15.78 12.94
C LEU A 196 14.78 -14.63 12.64
N SER A 197 14.37 -13.36 12.86
CA SER A 197 15.14 -12.16 12.51
C SER A 197 15.55 -12.11 11.03
N THR A 198 14.69 -12.62 10.16
CA THR A 198 14.84 -12.59 8.70
C THR A 198 13.89 -11.54 8.09
N THR A 199 14.04 -11.24 6.80
CA THR A 199 13.09 -10.35 6.12
C THR A 199 11.81 -11.11 5.75
N ILE A 200 10.68 -10.37 5.63
CA ILE A 200 9.41 -10.95 5.16
C ILE A 200 9.58 -11.55 3.77
N GLY A 201 10.34 -10.86 2.90
CA GLY A 201 10.62 -11.32 1.54
C GLY A 201 11.38 -12.66 1.50
N ASP A 202 12.37 -12.85 2.36
CA ASP A 202 13.12 -14.12 2.42
C ASP A 202 12.21 -15.30 2.75
N VAL A 203 11.30 -15.11 3.71
CA VAL A 203 10.33 -16.15 4.09
C VAL A 203 9.39 -16.49 2.92
N ILE A 204 8.88 -15.47 2.23
CA ILE A 204 7.98 -15.66 1.08
C ILE A 204 8.73 -16.40 -0.05
N ILE A 205 9.98 -16.05 -0.34
CA ILE A 205 10.80 -16.72 -1.36
C ILE A 205 10.99 -18.18 -1.00
N ILE A 206 11.35 -18.49 0.25
CA ILE A 206 11.55 -19.89 0.69
C ILE A 206 10.26 -20.71 0.54
N VAL A 207 9.12 -20.16 0.99
CA VAL A 207 7.82 -20.82 0.85
C VAL A 207 7.51 -21.10 -0.63
N ASN A 208 7.72 -20.11 -1.49
CA ASN A 208 7.43 -20.26 -2.92
C ASN A 208 8.39 -21.22 -3.64
N ILE A 209 9.68 -21.27 -3.27
CA ILE A 209 10.61 -22.29 -3.78
C ILE A 209 10.08 -23.69 -3.48
N ILE A 210 9.59 -23.93 -2.27
CA ILE A 210 8.99 -25.20 -1.88
C ILE A 210 7.77 -25.50 -2.75
N ILE A 211 6.84 -24.56 -2.89
CA ILE A 211 5.61 -24.73 -3.68
C ILE A 211 5.95 -25.05 -5.14
N PHE A 212 6.84 -24.29 -5.77
CA PHE A 212 7.21 -24.50 -7.18
C PHE A 212 8.02 -25.79 -7.38
N SER A 213 8.80 -26.24 -6.39
CA SER A 213 9.46 -27.53 -6.44
C SER A 213 8.47 -28.69 -6.44
N PHE A 214 7.42 -28.59 -5.60
CA PHE A 214 6.33 -29.55 -5.63
C PHE A 214 5.53 -29.48 -6.94
N ALA A 215 5.28 -28.29 -7.48
CA ALA A 215 4.62 -28.11 -8.76
C ALA A 215 5.41 -28.75 -9.92
N ALA A 216 6.74 -28.59 -9.93
CA ALA A 216 7.62 -29.21 -10.92
C ALA A 216 7.58 -30.75 -10.85
N TYR A 217 7.53 -31.31 -9.64
CA TYR A 217 7.47 -32.76 -9.44
C TYR A 217 6.10 -33.36 -9.75
N LEU A 218 5.01 -32.69 -9.34
CA LEU A 218 3.66 -33.23 -9.39
C LEU A 218 2.95 -32.93 -10.73
N LEU A 219 3.27 -31.83 -11.39
CA LEU A 219 2.67 -31.42 -12.67
C LEU A 219 3.68 -31.54 -13.81
N SER A 220 4.53 -30.54 -13.96
CA SER A 220 5.62 -30.51 -14.93
C SER A 220 6.60 -29.36 -14.65
N ILE A 221 7.83 -29.49 -15.14
CA ILE A 221 8.82 -28.41 -15.07
C ILE A 221 8.32 -27.15 -15.79
N GLU A 222 7.66 -27.33 -16.94
CA GLU A 222 7.09 -26.23 -17.71
C GLU A 222 6.03 -25.47 -16.91
N ALA A 223 5.09 -26.17 -16.28
CA ALA A 223 4.06 -25.56 -15.42
C ALA A 223 4.68 -24.79 -14.25
N ALA A 224 5.71 -25.34 -13.61
CA ALA A 224 6.43 -24.67 -12.54
C ALA A 224 7.13 -23.39 -13.01
N LEU A 225 7.75 -23.39 -14.18
CA LEU A 225 8.40 -22.20 -14.74
C LEU A 225 7.41 -21.09 -15.08
N TYR A 226 6.27 -21.42 -15.68
CA TYR A 226 5.21 -20.43 -15.91
C TYR A 226 4.62 -19.93 -14.60
N SER A 227 4.47 -20.78 -13.60
CA SER A 227 4.02 -20.40 -12.26
C SER A 227 4.99 -19.42 -11.58
N MET A 228 6.30 -19.59 -11.77
CA MET A 228 7.31 -18.64 -11.31
C MET A 228 7.15 -17.28 -12.01
N ILE A 229 6.84 -17.25 -13.31
CA ILE A 229 6.55 -16.01 -14.03
C ILE A 229 5.28 -15.35 -13.49
N THR A 230 4.23 -16.15 -13.25
CA THR A 230 2.98 -15.67 -12.63
C THR A 230 3.26 -15.00 -11.28
N TYR A 231 4.00 -15.66 -10.42
CA TYR A 231 4.38 -15.11 -9.12
C TYR A 231 5.23 -13.84 -9.25
N LEU A 232 6.19 -13.81 -10.18
CA LEU A 232 7.01 -12.61 -10.42
C LEU A 232 6.16 -11.42 -10.88
N ALA A 233 5.21 -11.65 -11.79
CA ALA A 233 4.25 -10.63 -12.23
C ALA A 233 3.36 -10.16 -11.08
N ALA A 234 2.84 -11.10 -10.27
CA ALA A 234 2.03 -10.80 -9.10
C ALA A 234 2.80 -9.98 -8.07
N SER A 235 4.02 -10.40 -7.70
CA SER A 235 4.86 -9.71 -6.73
C SER A 235 5.19 -8.28 -7.18
N LYS A 236 5.58 -8.08 -8.44
CA LYS A 236 5.87 -6.73 -8.96
C LYS A 236 4.66 -5.83 -9.01
N THR A 237 3.50 -6.39 -9.36
CA THR A 237 2.24 -5.64 -9.35
C THR A 237 1.79 -5.31 -7.93
N LEU A 238 1.94 -6.24 -7.00
CA LEU A 238 1.69 -6.04 -5.57
C LEU A 238 2.51 -4.88 -5.03
N ASP A 239 3.83 -4.90 -5.26
CA ASP A 239 4.75 -3.83 -4.84
C ASP A 239 4.30 -2.49 -5.41
N PHE A 240 4.00 -2.44 -6.70
CA PHE A 240 3.52 -1.24 -7.38
C PHE A 240 2.21 -0.72 -6.79
N VAL A 241 1.26 -1.60 -6.48
CA VAL A 241 -0.03 -1.20 -5.91
C VAL A 241 0.12 -0.72 -4.46
N ILE A 242 0.96 -1.35 -3.66
CA ILE A 242 1.18 -0.97 -2.24
C ILE A 242 1.99 0.31 -2.13
N GLU A 243 3.16 0.35 -2.77
CA GLU A 243 4.11 1.45 -2.64
C GLU A 243 3.79 2.61 -3.60
N GLY A 244 3.10 2.32 -4.70
CA GLY A 244 2.84 3.28 -5.77
C GLY A 244 4.09 3.55 -6.61
N ILE A 245 4.01 4.55 -7.47
CA ILE A 245 5.18 5.13 -8.11
C ILE A 245 5.85 5.99 -7.02
N GLU A 246 7.10 5.69 -6.68
CA GLU A 246 7.89 6.56 -5.82
C GLU A 246 7.99 7.95 -6.47
N GLU A 247 7.09 8.83 -6.03
CA GLU A 247 7.00 10.17 -6.64
C GLU A 247 8.04 11.12 -6.08
N TYR A 248 8.55 10.84 -4.87
CA TYR A 248 9.37 11.80 -4.14
C TYR A 248 10.74 11.26 -3.78
N THR A 249 11.72 12.16 -3.90
CA THR A 249 13.10 11.91 -3.51
C THR A 249 13.53 12.98 -2.52
N GLY A 250 13.99 12.55 -1.36
CA GLY A 250 14.68 13.40 -0.40
C GLY A 250 16.11 13.60 -0.87
N VAL A 251 16.52 14.85 -1.02
CA VAL A 251 17.87 15.20 -1.47
C VAL A 251 18.57 15.98 -0.38
N THR A 252 19.70 15.44 0.07
CA THR A 252 20.61 16.10 1.00
C THR A 252 21.78 16.64 0.21
N ILE A 253 22.09 17.93 0.32
CA ILE A 253 23.17 18.58 -0.42
C ILE A 253 24.12 19.25 0.55
N ILE A 254 25.42 18.98 0.39
CA ILE A 254 26.49 19.60 1.15
C ILE A 254 27.40 20.33 0.16
N SER A 255 27.47 21.65 0.30
CA SER A 255 28.29 22.52 -0.55
C SER A 255 28.66 23.81 0.18
N PRO A 256 29.86 24.34 -0.03
CA PRO A 256 30.22 25.70 0.44
C PRO A 256 29.31 26.78 -0.16
N ARG A 257 28.66 26.51 -1.30
CA ARG A 257 27.73 27.44 -1.99
C ARG A 257 26.26 27.18 -1.64
N PHE A 258 26.01 26.76 -0.40
CA PHE A 258 24.68 26.35 0.05
C PHE A 258 23.62 27.45 -0.10
N GLU A 259 23.96 28.72 0.07
CA GLU A 259 23.00 29.83 -0.10
C GLU A 259 22.51 29.96 -1.55
N GLU A 260 23.41 29.85 -2.54
CA GLU A 260 23.07 29.95 -3.95
C GLU A 260 22.17 28.77 -4.35
N ILE A 261 22.55 27.56 -3.92
CA ILE A 261 21.80 26.34 -4.16
C ILE A 261 20.39 26.42 -3.53
N SER A 262 20.30 26.91 -2.29
CA SER A 262 19.03 27.09 -1.61
C SER A 262 18.13 28.09 -2.35
N ARG A 263 18.68 29.22 -2.81
CA ARG A 263 17.94 30.20 -3.61
C ARG A 263 17.44 29.60 -4.93
N MET A 264 18.26 28.85 -5.63
CA MET A 264 17.88 28.15 -6.87
C MET A 264 16.74 27.18 -6.61
N ILE A 265 16.81 26.33 -5.58
CA ILE A 265 15.75 25.37 -5.25
C ILE A 265 14.43 26.07 -4.93
N VAL A 266 14.48 27.19 -4.17
CA VAL A 266 13.28 27.93 -3.79
C VAL A 266 12.70 28.73 -4.96
N ASN A 267 13.53 29.48 -5.69
CA ASN A 267 13.07 30.43 -6.71
C ASN A 267 12.81 29.76 -8.06
N ASP A 268 13.72 28.87 -8.52
CA ASP A 268 13.68 28.31 -9.86
C ASP A 268 12.95 26.97 -9.91
N MET A 269 12.94 26.21 -8.81
CA MET A 269 12.21 24.96 -8.69
C MET A 269 10.90 25.08 -7.91
N GLY A 270 10.71 26.16 -7.12
CA GLY A 270 9.52 26.37 -6.29
C GLY A 270 9.36 25.32 -5.19
N ARG A 271 10.47 24.79 -4.66
CA ARG A 271 10.50 23.76 -3.63
C ARG A 271 10.98 24.31 -2.30
N GLY A 272 10.43 23.74 -1.20
CA GLY A 272 10.88 24.09 0.14
C GLY A 272 12.26 23.52 0.43
N VAL A 273 13.04 24.26 1.23
CA VAL A 273 14.36 23.86 1.68
C VAL A 273 14.39 23.87 3.21
N THR A 274 15.01 22.89 3.81
CA THR A 274 15.38 22.87 5.23
C THR A 274 16.90 22.89 5.33
N ILE A 275 17.46 23.76 6.16
CA ILE A 275 18.88 23.83 6.39
C ILE A 275 19.18 23.25 7.77
N TYR A 276 20.08 22.28 7.83
CA TYR A 276 20.63 21.71 9.06
C TYR A 276 22.05 22.22 9.26
N GLN A 277 22.37 22.64 10.47
CA GLN A 277 23.76 22.90 10.85
C GLN A 277 24.42 21.60 11.29
N GLY A 278 25.50 21.26 10.66
CA GLY A 278 26.30 20.08 10.94
C GLY A 278 27.75 20.43 11.25
N LYS A 279 28.45 19.47 11.82
CA LYS A 279 29.94 19.59 11.97
C LYS A 279 30.59 18.73 10.91
N GLY A 280 31.48 19.32 10.13
CA GLY A 280 32.36 18.61 9.21
C GLY A 280 33.15 17.54 9.95
N GLY A 281 33.12 16.31 9.43
CA GLY A 281 33.89 15.19 9.97
C GLY A 281 35.36 15.25 9.55
N HIS A 282 36.11 14.18 9.83
CA HIS A 282 37.48 14.03 9.38
C HIS A 282 37.50 13.67 7.89
N GLY A 283 37.88 14.64 7.05
CA GLY A 283 38.17 14.43 5.64
C GLY A 283 39.68 14.57 5.36
N LYS A 284 40.08 14.47 4.10
CA LYS A 284 41.49 14.65 3.69
C LYS A 284 42.11 15.99 4.13
N THR A 285 41.30 17.00 4.37
CA THR A 285 41.74 18.38 4.75
C THR A 285 41.74 18.62 6.25
N GLY A 286 41.27 17.69 7.09
CA GLY A 286 41.43 17.74 8.56
C GLY A 286 40.70 18.86 9.31
N GLU A 287 39.99 19.76 8.64
CA GLU A 287 39.32 20.90 9.27
C GLU A 287 37.93 20.52 9.78
N LYS A 288 37.72 20.74 11.08
CA LYS A 288 36.40 20.67 11.70
C LYS A 288 35.66 21.99 11.46
N ALA A 289 35.07 22.18 10.29
CA ALA A 289 34.25 23.34 10.00
C ALA A 289 32.76 23.07 10.30
N GLU A 290 32.03 24.08 10.75
CA GLU A 290 30.59 24.06 10.72
C GLU A 290 30.13 24.07 9.26
N ILE A 291 29.20 23.21 8.92
CA ILE A 291 28.68 23.09 7.55
C ILE A 291 27.17 23.20 7.57
N ASP A 292 26.62 23.93 6.61
CA ASP A 292 25.18 23.96 6.37
C ASP A 292 24.79 22.91 5.34
N ILE A 293 23.84 22.06 5.74
CA ILE A 293 23.34 20.93 4.96
C ILE A 293 21.94 21.27 4.48
N ILE A 294 21.75 21.27 3.18
CA ILE A 294 20.45 21.49 2.57
C ILE A 294 19.71 20.16 2.49
N TYR A 295 18.46 20.15 2.95
CA TYR A 295 17.53 19.07 2.70
C TYR A 295 16.32 19.60 1.94
N THR A 296 15.98 18.95 0.85
CA THR A 296 14.77 19.24 0.06
C THR A 296 14.10 17.95 -0.38
N VAL A 297 12.80 18.01 -0.63
CA VAL A 297 12.04 16.89 -1.18
C VAL A 297 11.44 17.33 -2.51
N ILE A 298 11.81 16.61 -3.55
CA ILE A 298 11.43 16.89 -4.93
C ILE A 298 10.81 15.64 -5.58
N THR A 299 10.13 15.82 -6.69
CA THR A 299 9.65 14.68 -7.48
C THR A 299 10.80 14.05 -8.29
N ARG A 300 10.65 12.78 -8.63
CA ARG A 300 11.63 12.06 -9.45
C ARG A 300 11.87 12.72 -10.82
N LEU A 301 10.84 13.37 -11.36
CA LEU A 301 10.93 14.12 -12.63
C LEU A 301 11.80 15.39 -12.52
N GLU A 302 11.89 15.97 -11.34
CA GLU A 302 12.67 17.20 -11.10
C GLU A 302 14.14 16.94 -10.81
N LEU A 303 14.53 15.68 -10.55
CA LEU A 303 15.93 15.31 -10.29
C LEU A 303 16.88 15.72 -11.39
N SER A 304 16.48 15.52 -12.66
CA SER A 304 17.32 15.90 -13.80
C SER A 304 17.56 17.41 -13.84
N LYS A 305 16.53 18.21 -13.54
CA LYS A 305 16.66 19.67 -13.46
C LYS A 305 17.54 20.08 -12.29
N LEU A 306 17.33 19.49 -11.10
CA LEU A 306 18.14 19.76 -9.93
C LEU A 306 19.62 19.48 -10.21
N ASN A 307 19.94 18.32 -10.76
CA ASN A 307 21.33 17.94 -11.06
C ASN A 307 21.96 18.90 -12.07
N ALA A 308 21.24 19.28 -13.13
CA ALA A 308 21.74 20.23 -14.11
C ALA A 308 22.03 21.63 -13.53
N GLU A 309 21.17 22.11 -12.64
CA GLU A 309 21.38 23.40 -11.96
C GLU A 309 22.48 23.32 -10.89
N LEU A 310 22.57 22.22 -10.15
CA LEU A 310 23.65 21.99 -9.20
C LEU A 310 25.03 21.98 -9.87
N GLU A 311 25.14 21.32 -11.03
CA GLU A 311 26.40 21.26 -11.76
C GLU A 311 26.88 22.63 -12.24
N LYS A 312 25.97 23.56 -12.54
CA LYS A 312 26.30 24.97 -12.89
C LYS A 312 26.77 25.76 -11.68
N ILE A 313 26.22 25.50 -10.48
CA ILE A 313 26.54 26.22 -9.26
C ILE A 313 27.81 25.64 -8.64
N ASP A 314 27.83 24.36 -8.35
CA ASP A 314 28.94 23.65 -7.74
C ASP A 314 29.03 22.20 -8.21
N SER A 315 29.89 21.92 -9.16
CA SER A 315 30.13 20.58 -9.71
C SER A 315 30.77 19.60 -8.70
N LYS A 316 31.22 20.09 -7.53
CA LYS A 316 31.79 19.28 -6.45
C LYS A 316 30.85 19.12 -5.27
N ALA A 317 29.61 19.60 -5.36
CA ALA A 317 28.61 19.42 -4.31
C ALA A 317 28.43 17.95 -3.99
N PHE A 318 28.41 17.59 -2.73
CA PHE A 318 28.11 16.24 -2.29
C PHE A 318 26.59 16.08 -2.16
N VAL A 319 26.02 15.18 -2.94
CA VAL A 319 24.57 14.98 -3.03
C VAL A 319 24.21 13.54 -2.65
N VAL A 320 23.32 13.39 -1.67
CA VAL A 320 22.75 12.09 -1.30
C VAL A 320 21.26 12.11 -1.62
N MET A 321 20.80 11.11 -2.34
CA MET A 321 19.40 10.92 -2.71
C MET A 321 18.83 9.71 -2.01
N SER A 322 17.65 9.87 -1.40
CA SER A 322 16.92 8.79 -0.74
C SER A 322 15.47 8.80 -1.21
N SER A 323 14.89 7.61 -1.43
CA SER A 323 13.47 7.48 -1.71
C SER A 323 12.63 7.88 -0.50
N VAL A 324 11.58 8.67 -0.72
CA VAL A 324 10.63 9.08 0.30
C VAL A 324 9.27 8.48 -0.03
N LYS A 325 8.85 7.48 0.75
CA LYS A 325 7.63 6.71 0.49
C LYS A 325 6.33 7.52 0.67
N ASP A 326 6.29 8.46 1.63
CA ASP A 326 5.10 9.28 1.89
C ASP A 326 5.47 10.64 2.47
N ILE A 327 4.71 11.66 2.08
CA ILE A 327 4.87 13.03 2.55
C ILE A 327 3.52 13.58 2.99
N LYS A 328 3.47 14.09 4.23
CA LYS A 328 2.27 14.71 4.78
C LYS A 328 2.53 16.13 5.25
N GLY A 329 1.95 17.11 4.56
CA GLY A 329 2.10 18.53 4.86
C GLY A 329 3.23 19.20 4.06
N GLY A 330 3.49 20.49 4.31
CA GLY A 330 4.49 21.29 3.63
C GLY A 330 4.02 21.94 2.33
N LEU A 331 4.89 22.78 1.73
CA LEU A 331 4.66 23.51 0.46
C LEU A 331 4.87 22.62 -0.78
N ILE A 332 4.36 21.40 -0.74
CA ILE A 332 4.41 20.53 -1.92
C ILE A 332 3.24 20.92 -2.82
N LYS A 333 3.48 21.81 -3.77
CA LYS A 333 2.51 22.07 -4.83
C LYS A 333 2.34 20.79 -5.65
N LYS A 334 1.19 20.14 -5.50
CA LYS A 334 0.70 19.25 -6.55
C LYS A 334 0.49 20.11 -7.79
N HIS A 335 1.44 20.08 -8.72
CA HIS A 335 1.20 20.64 -10.03
C HIS A 335 0.13 19.78 -10.70
N ALA A 336 -1.10 20.29 -10.75
CA ALA A 336 -2.03 19.83 -11.76
C ALA A 336 -1.33 20.05 -13.10
N LEU A 337 -1.17 18.99 -13.87
CA LEU A 337 -0.75 19.07 -15.26
C LEU A 337 -1.73 20.03 -15.94
N LYS A 338 -1.29 21.25 -16.25
CA LYS A 338 -1.99 22.12 -17.19
C LYS A 338 -1.76 21.53 -18.58
N HIS A 339 -2.84 20.97 -19.12
CA HIS A 339 -2.95 20.70 -20.55
C HIS A 339 -2.91 22.03 -21.33
#